data_c5ebd6d0e523f4bec8e8a797df908ec5
#
_entry.id   c5ebd6d0e523f4bec8e8a797df908ec5
#
_cell.length_a   1.000
_cell.length_b   1.000
_cell.length_c   1.000
_cell.angle_alpha   90.00
_cell.angle_beta   90.00
_cell.angle_gamma   90.00
#
_symmetry.space_group_name_H-M   'P 1'
#
loop_
_entity.id
_entity.type
_entity.pdbx_description
1 polymer ?
#
loop_
_entity_poly.entity_id
_entity_poly.type
_entity_poly.pdbx_seq_one_letter_code
_entity_poly.pdbx_strand_id
1 'polypeptide(L)'
;MINRLSYDYEIKQKFINYLRDKLYESHKTFASNPLLLTILLLTYHEYAEIPDKLHLFYSYAFDTLYIKHDARKGFKRDFRSDLSVDDFRLVLATFCMRTYIQEIYEFTSDDIRKLIKEILDKKVKTKASTEDYIDDLCTAVCILIREGVRYRFSHRSFQEYFTALCIRDLSDSLLSRICNY
;
A
#
# COMPACT_ATOMS: atom_id res chain seq x y z
N MET A 1 17.51 -1.36 13.70
CA MET A 1 17.06 -0.95 12.35
C MET A 1 16.83 0.54 12.26
N ILE A 2 15.96 1.13 13.09
CA ILE A 2 15.60 2.57 13.04
C ILE A 2 16.85 3.48 13.07
N ASN A 3 17.85 3.17 13.88
CA ASN A 3 19.09 3.97 13.98
C ASN A 3 19.93 4.00 12.69
N ARG A 4 19.71 3.08 11.75
CA ARG A 4 20.44 3.03 10.47
C ARG A 4 19.78 3.82 9.35
N LEU A 5 18.57 4.33 9.57
CA LEU A 5 17.89 5.16 8.60
C LEU A 5 18.43 6.59 8.64
N SER A 6 18.49 7.27 7.49
CA SER A 6 19.05 8.63 7.34
C SER A 6 18.10 9.74 7.80
N TYR A 7 17.40 9.54 8.93
CA TYR A 7 16.56 10.54 9.56
C TYR A 7 17.28 11.26 10.69
N ASP A 8 16.80 12.44 11.04
CA ASP A 8 17.28 13.21 12.19
C ASP A 8 17.21 12.37 13.47
N TYR A 9 18.25 12.49 14.31
CA TYR A 9 18.36 11.74 15.56
C TYR A 9 17.19 12.02 16.50
N GLU A 10 16.76 13.29 16.59
CA GLU A 10 15.67 13.71 17.46
C GLU A 10 14.33 13.04 17.06
N ILE A 11 14.04 13.00 15.75
CA ILE A 11 12.85 12.34 15.23
C ILE A 11 12.87 10.84 15.54
N LYS A 12 14.03 10.19 15.37
CA LYS A 12 14.17 8.77 15.70
C LYS A 12 13.91 8.50 17.18
N GLN A 13 14.43 9.32 18.07
CA GLN A 13 14.22 9.15 19.51
C GLN A 13 12.75 9.35 19.89
N LYS A 14 12.12 10.39 19.38
CA LYS A 14 10.67 10.63 19.58
C LYS A 14 9.84 9.45 19.08
N PHE A 15 10.15 8.92 17.90
CA PHE A 15 9.46 7.75 17.35
C PHE A 15 9.69 6.48 18.18
N ILE A 16 10.92 6.21 18.65
CA ILE A 16 11.22 5.05 19.49
C ILE A 16 10.43 5.11 20.79
N ASN A 17 10.37 6.26 21.43
CA ASN A 17 9.59 6.46 22.65
C ASN A 17 8.09 6.27 22.36
N TYR A 18 7.58 6.88 21.31
CA TYR A 18 6.19 6.73 20.88
C TYR A 18 5.82 5.29 20.55
N LEU A 19 6.71 4.57 19.84
CA LEU A 19 6.53 3.15 19.53
C LEU A 19 6.46 2.31 20.81
N ARG A 20 7.35 2.55 21.78
CA ARG A 20 7.39 1.81 23.05
C ARG A 20 6.16 2.07 23.90
N ASP A 21 5.75 3.34 24.01
CA ASP A 21 4.77 3.77 24.99
C ASP A 21 3.32 3.59 24.50
N LYS A 22 3.10 3.63 23.18
CA LYS A 22 1.75 3.66 22.61
C LYS A 22 1.50 2.62 21.51
N LEU A 23 2.46 2.40 20.59
CA LEU A 23 2.19 1.64 19.38
C LEU A 23 2.50 0.15 19.50
N TYR A 24 3.41 -0.23 20.37
CA TYR A 24 3.91 -1.62 20.39
C TYR A 24 2.78 -2.62 20.64
N GLU A 25 1.87 -2.32 21.56
CA GLU A 25 0.75 -3.22 21.88
C GLU A 25 -0.26 -3.30 20.74
N SER A 26 -0.63 -2.17 20.14
CA SER A 26 -1.64 -2.10 19.07
C SER A 26 -1.12 -2.48 17.69
N HIS A 27 0.19 -2.32 17.44
CA HIS A 27 0.81 -2.48 16.12
C HIS A 27 2.01 -3.44 16.13
N LYS A 28 2.03 -4.41 17.04
CA LYS A 28 3.15 -5.35 17.21
C LYS A 28 3.53 -6.08 15.94
N THR A 29 2.56 -6.52 15.14
CA THR A 29 2.77 -7.20 13.85
C THR A 29 3.50 -6.29 12.86
N PHE A 30 3.14 -5.00 12.83
CA PHE A 30 3.82 -4.00 12.00
C PHE A 30 5.24 -3.74 12.48
N ALA A 31 5.42 -3.54 13.78
CA ALA A 31 6.73 -3.28 14.37
C ALA A 31 7.72 -4.45 14.21
N SER A 32 7.21 -5.66 14.03
CA SER A 32 8.03 -6.87 13.82
C SER A 32 8.54 -7.03 12.38
N ASN A 33 7.93 -6.35 11.41
CA ASN A 33 8.35 -6.40 10.02
C ASN A 33 9.19 -5.14 9.68
N PRO A 34 10.44 -5.29 9.20
CA PRO A 34 11.31 -4.15 8.89
C PRO A 34 10.75 -3.14 7.90
N LEU A 35 10.06 -3.61 6.86
CA LEU A 35 9.43 -2.75 5.87
C LEU A 35 8.30 -1.94 6.51
N LEU A 36 7.41 -2.61 7.25
CA LEU A 36 6.27 -1.96 7.89
C LEU A 36 6.72 -1.01 9.00
N LEU A 37 7.77 -1.34 9.74
CA LEU A 37 8.37 -0.43 10.72
C LEU A 37 8.94 0.83 10.04
N THR A 38 9.49 0.69 8.84
CA THR A 38 9.93 1.84 8.04
C THR A 38 8.75 2.70 7.62
N ILE A 39 7.65 2.10 7.17
CA ILE A 39 6.42 2.81 6.83
C ILE A 39 5.84 3.53 8.05
N LEU A 40 5.82 2.88 9.23
CA LEU A 40 5.42 3.52 10.49
C LEU A 40 6.27 4.77 10.80
N LEU A 41 7.59 4.66 10.67
CA LEU A 41 8.49 5.80 10.89
C LEU A 41 8.26 6.93 9.88
N LEU A 42 8.06 6.59 8.61
CA LEU A 42 7.75 7.56 7.55
C LEU A 42 6.44 8.30 7.85
N THR A 43 5.40 7.56 8.21
CA THR A 43 4.08 8.11 8.56
C THR A 43 4.17 9.00 9.80
N TYR A 44 4.86 8.54 10.85
CA TYR A 44 5.09 9.34 12.05
C TYR A 44 5.85 10.63 11.76
N HIS A 45 6.90 10.54 10.94
CA HIS A 45 7.67 11.72 10.56
C HIS A 45 6.81 12.77 9.86
N GLU A 46 5.83 12.33 9.10
CA GLU A 46 4.99 13.20 8.29
C GLU A 46 3.85 13.83 9.08
N TYR A 47 3.20 13.05 9.93
CA TYR A 47 1.99 13.45 10.64
C TYR A 47 2.24 13.74 12.14
N ALA A 48 3.47 13.53 12.63
CA ALA A 48 3.86 13.61 14.05
C ALA A 48 3.12 12.64 14.98
N GLU A 49 2.20 11.84 14.46
CA GLU A 49 1.44 10.83 15.18
C GLU A 49 1.05 9.68 14.25
N ILE A 50 0.67 8.55 14.82
CA ILE A 50 0.07 7.43 14.09
C ILE A 50 -1.35 7.27 14.63
N PRO A 51 -2.36 7.27 13.74
CA PRO A 51 -3.73 7.11 14.16
C PRO A 51 -3.95 5.76 14.85
N ASP A 52 -4.73 5.75 15.95
CA ASP A 52 -5.13 4.52 16.64
C ASP A 52 -6.02 3.65 15.76
N LYS A 53 -6.79 4.25 14.85
CA LYS A 53 -7.65 3.54 13.92
C LYS A 53 -6.84 3.03 12.73
N LEU A 54 -6.75 1.72 12.58
CA LEU A 54 -5.98 1.05 11.51
C LEU A 54 -6.30 1.56 10.10
N HIS A 55 -7.55 1.83 9.78
CA HIS A 55 -7.91 2.32 8.44
C HIS A 55 -7.35 3.71 8.15
N LEU A 56 -7.26 4.59 9.15
CA LEU A 56 -6.61 5.90 8.99
C LEU A 56 -5.09 5.74 8.85
N PHE A 57 -4.49 4.82 9.61
CA PHE A 57 -3.07 4.51 9.47
C PHE A 57 -2.73 4.05 8.04
N TYR A 58 -3.51 3.11 7.46
CA TYR A 58 -3.26 2.65 6.09
C TYR A 58 -3.43 3.75 5.06
N SER A 59 -4.42 4.65 5.24
CA SER A 59 -4.59 5.83 4.40
C SER A 59 -3.35 6.72 4.43
N TYR A 60 -2.90 7.08 5.63
CA TYR A 60 -1.73 7.94 5.82
C TYR A 60 -0.44 7.28 5.31
N ALA A 61 -0.30 5.97 5.53
CA ALA A 61 0.83 5.20 5.02
C ALA A 61 0.87 5.21 3.48
N PHE A 62 -0.26 4.98 2.83
CA PHE A 62 -0.36 5.06 1.37
C PHE A 62 -0.05 6.46 0.86
N ASP A 63 -0.66 7.49 1.45
CA ASP A 63 -0.42 8.89 1.06
C ASP A 63 1.05 9.28 1.25
N THR A 64 1.68 8.84 2.34
CA THR A 64 3.11 9.04 2.58
C THR A 64 3.97 8.37 1.52
N LEU A 65 3.67 7.13 1.17
CA LEU A 65 4.41 6.38 0.16
C LEU A 65 4.20 6.95 -1.24
N TYR A 66 2.96 7.35 -1.57
CA TYR A 66 2.62 7.86 -2.89
C TYR A 66 3.10 9.29 -3.09
N ILE A 67 2.80 10.22 -2.16
CA ILE A 67 2.99 11.67 -2.39
C ILE A 67 4.38 12.14 -1.93
N LYS A 68 4.93 11.58 -0.86
CA LYS A 68 6.01 12.22 -0.10
C LYS A 68 7.35 11.50 -0.08
N HIS A 69 7.42 10.29 -0.57
CA HIS A 69 8.70 9.60 -0.67
C HIS A 69 9.67 10.30 -1.64
N ASP A 70 9.14 11.14 -2.53
CA ASP A 70 9.90 11.83 -3.58
C ASP A 70 10.58 13.15 -3.13
N ALA A 71 9.98 13.88 -2.19
CA ALA A 71 10.42 15.25 -1.91
C ALA A 71 11.74 15.35 -1.15
N ARG A 72 12.17 14.30 -0.41
CA ARG A 72 13.25 14.42 0.61
C ARG A 72 14.62 13.90 0.22
N LYS A 73 14.74 13.08 -0.82
CA LYS A 73 16.04 12.46 -1.18
C LYS A 73 16.69 13.03 -2.44
N GLY A 74 16.11 14.05 -3.07
CA GLY A 74 16.62 14.55 -4.35
C GLY A 74 16.54 13.52 -5.47
N PHE A 75 16.01 12.34 -5.21
CA PHE A 75 15.69 11.31 -6.17
C PHE A 75 14.18 11.29 -6.33
N LYS A 76 13.69 11.99 -7.34
CA LYS A 76 12.34 11.82 -7.83
C LYS A 76 12.21 10.38 -8.30
N ARG A 77 11.55 9.53 -7.54
CA ARG A 77 11.01 8.31 -8.10
C ARG A 77 9.75 8.70 -8.84
N ASP A 78 9.93 9.06 -10.10
CA ASP A 78 8.79 9.31 -10.96
C ASP A 78 7.98 8.02 -11.02
N PHE A 79 6.69 8.09 -10.67
CA PHE A 79 5.78 7.02 -10.97
C PHE A 79 5.84 6.77 -12.48
N ARG A 80 6.05 5.52 -12.87
CA ARG A 80 6.16 5.15 -14.26
C ARG A 80 4.82 5.09 -14.96
N SER A 81 3.79 4.74 -14.21
CA SER A 81 2.43 4.58 -14.73
C SER A 81 1.74 5.88 -15.11
N ASP A 82 2.25 7.03 -14.68
CA ASP A 82 1.68 8.37 -14.93
C ASP A 82 0.17 8.46 -14.62
N LEU A 83 -0.28 7.66 -13.63
CA LEU A 83 -1.65 7.68 -13.15
C LEU A 83 -1.85 8.77 -12.10
N SER A 84 -3.06 9.35 -12.07
CA SER A 84 -3.45 10.15 -10.92
C SER A 84 -3.49 9.30 -9.65
N VAL A 85 -3.36 9.93 -8.49
CA VAL A 85 -3.44 9.25 -7.18
C VAL A 85 -4.76 8.48 -7.03
N ASP A 86 -5.84 9.05 -7.51
CA ASP A 86 -7.18 8.47 -7.42
C ASP A 86 -7.33 7.26 -8.34
N ASP A 87 -6.84 7.36 -9.59
CA ASP A 87 -6.84 6.23 -10.52
C ASP A 87 -5.94 5.09 -10.04
N PHE A 88 -4.75 5.44 -9.54
CA PHE A 88 -3.85 4.44 -8.96
C PHE A 88 -4.50 3.70 -7.80
N ARG A 89 -5.14 4.44 -6.88
CA ARG A 89 -5.86 3.88 -5.73
C ARG A 89 -7.06 3.04 -6.15
N LEU A 90 -7.81 3.47 -7.16
CA LEU A 90 -8.96 2.74 -7.71
C LEU A 90 -8.54 1.39 -8.29
N VAL A 91 -7.47 1.36 -9.10
CA VAL A 91 -6.92 0.11 -9.68
C VAL A 91 -6.43 -0.81 -8.57
N LEU A 92 -5.69 -0.28 -7.59
CA LEU A 92 -5.18 -1.05 -6.46
C LEU A 92 -6.32 -1.64 -5.61
N ALA A 93 -7.32 -0.85 -5.27
CA ALA A 93 -8.48 -1.31 -4.49
C ALA A 93 -9.27 -2.40 -5.24
N THR A 94 -9.47 -2.23 -6.55
CA THR A 94 -10.13 -3.24 -7.39
C THR A 94 -9.31 -4.52 -7.48
N PHE A 95 -7.99 -4.41 -7.65
CA PHE A 95 -7.06 -5.56 -7.66
C PHE A 95 -7.10 -6.32 -6.34
N CYS A 96 -6.99 -5.60 -5.21
CA CYS A 96 -7.04 -6.20 -3.88
C CYS A 96 -8.37 -6.91 -3.62
N MET A 97 -9.51 -6.29 -3.95
CA MET A 97 -10.82 -6.91 -3.77
C MET A 97 -10.97 -8.19 -4.59
N ARG A 98 -10.60 -8.18 -5.88
CA ARG A 98 -10.73 -9.35 -6.76
C ARG A 98 -9.88 -10.52 -6.30
N THR A 99 -8.67 -10.25 -5.85
CA THR A 99 -7.74 -11.27 -5.36
C THR A 99 -8.10 -11.76 -3.96
N TYR A 100 -8.62 -10.87 -3.10
CA TYR A 100 -9.05 -11.22 -1.76
C TYR A 100 -10.24 -12.19 -1.76
N ILE A 101 -11.26 -11.92 -2.60
CA ILE A 101 -12.44 -12.79 -2.74
C ILE A 101 -12.05 -14.19 -3.27
N GLN A 102 -11.02 -14.27 -4.10
CA GLN A 102 -10.51 -15.52 -4.66
C GLN A 102 -9.46 -16.19 -3.75
N GLU A 103 -9.16 -15.62 -2.60
CA GLU A 103 -8.13 -16.09 -1.66
C GLU A 103 -6.73 -16.20 -2.30
N ILE A 104 -6.42 -15.33 -3.27
CA ILE A 104 -5.14 -15.30 -3.98
C ILE A 104 -4.22 -14.30 -3.29
N TYR A 105 -3.07 -14.76 -2.82
CA TYR A 105 -2.07 -13.96 -2.10
C TYR A 105 -0.73 -13.89 -2.83
N GLU A 106 -0.51 -14.80 -3.77
CA GLU A 106 0.68 -14.88 -4.62
C GLU A 106 0.25 -15.00 -6.08
N PHE A 107 1.05 -14.41 -6.97
CA PHE A 107 0.74 -14.29 -8.38
C PHE A 107 1.96 -14.70 -9.23
N THR A 108 1.74 -15.35 -10.34
CA THR A 108 2.74 -15.40 -11.40
C THR A 108 2.79 -14.08 -12.16
N SER A 109 3.88 -13.85 -12.92
CA SER A 109 3.99 -12.65 -13.77
C SER A 109 2.84 -12.55 -14.78
N ASP A 110 2.36 -13.67 -15.30
CA ASP A 110 1.29 -13.65 -16.30
C ASP A 110 -0.07 -13.38 -15.67
N ASP A 111 -0.35 -13.97 -14.50
CA ASP A 111 -1.62 -13.77 -13.80
C ASP A 111 -1.80 -12.30 -13.38
N ILE A 112 -0.76 -11.71 -12.77
CA ILE A 112 -0.84 -10.32 -12.32
C ILE A 112 -0.98 -9.36 -13.50
N ARG A 113 -0.23 -9.58 -14.60
CA ARG A 113 -0.35 -8.74 -15.80
C ARG A 113 -1.74 -8.80 -16.41
N LYS A 114 -2.28 -10.00 -16.58
CA LYS A 114 -3.63 -10.19 -17.12
C LYS A 114 -4.67 -9.48 -16.28
N LEU A 115 -4.61 -9.64 -14.96
CA LEU A 115 -5.57 -9.07 -14.04
C LEU A 115 -5.47 -7.53 -13.99
N ILE A 116 -4.27 -6.98 -13.86
CA ILE A 116 -4.07 -5.52 -13.83
C ILE A 116 -4.47 -4.90 -15.16
N LYS A 117 -4.09 -5.49 -16.30
CA LYS A 117 -4.51 -5.00 -17.63
C LYS A 117 -6.03 -4.92 -17.74
N GLU A 118 -6.74 -5.98 -17.36
CA GLU A 118 -8.20 -5.99 -17.39
C GLU A 118 -8.81 -4.88 -16.53
N ILE A 119 -8.22 -4.59 -15.36
CA ILE A 119 -8.70 -3.55 -14.47
C ILE A 119 -8.44 -2.16 -15.06
N LEU A 120 -7.23 -1.91 -15.58
CA LEU A 120 -6.86 -0.64 -16.22
C LEU A 120 -7.80 -0.34 -17.40
N ASP A 121 -8.00 -1.32 -18.30
CA ASP A 121 -8.86 -1.16 -19.47
C ASP A 121 -10.32 -0.84 -19.11
N LYS A 122 -10.85 -1.44 -18.02
CA LYS A 122 -12.23 -1.29 -17.61
C LYS A 122 -12.51 -0.07 -16.74
N LYS A 123 -11.58 0.31 -15.88
CA LYS A 123 -11.82 1.32 -14.82
C LYS A 123 -11.26 2.69 -15.13
N VAL A 124 -10.11 2.78 -15.77
CA VAL A 124 -9.38 4.05 -15.90
C VAL A 124 -9.36 4.55 -17.34
N LYS A 125 -9.54 3.68 -18.33
CA LYS A 125 -9.49 4.02 -19.77
C LYS A 125 -8.23 4.83 -20.14
N THR A 126 -7.11 4.48 -19.52
CA THR A 126 -5.82 5.14 -19.69
C THR A 126 -4.91 4.37 -20.64
N LYS A 127 -3.88 5.07 -21.13
CA LYS A 127 -2.75 4.45 -21.86
C LYS A 127 -1.63 3.97 -20.93
N ALA A 128 -1.83 3.99 -19.62
CA ALA A 128 -0.84 3.55 -18.65
C ALA A 128 -0.41 2.10 -18.94
N SER A 129 0.89 1.88 -18.91
CA SER A 129 1.46 0.55 -19.10
C SER A 129 1.16 -0.32 -17.87
N THR A 130 0.74 -1.55 -18.13
CA THR A 130 0.52 -2.56 -17.08
C THR A 130 1.81 -2.85 -16.31
N GLU A 131 2.92 -2.93 -17.03
CA GLU A 131 4.24 -3.17 -16.46
C GLU A 131 4.69 -2.03 -15.55
N ASP A 132 4.47 -0.79 -16.00
CA ASP A 132 4.82 0.40 -15.22
C ASP A 132 4.01 0.47 -13.92
N TYR A 133 2.71 0.14 -13.98
CA TYR A 133 1.87 0.07 -12.79
C TYR A 133 2.32 -1.02 -11.81
N ILE A 134 2.67 -2.21 -12.30
CA ILE A 134 3.19 -3.31 -11.45
C ILE A 134 4.55 -2.92 -10.85
N ASP A 135 5.41 -2.28 -11.62
CA ASP A 135 6.70 -1.78 -11.11
C ASP A 135 6.50 -0.73 -10.02
N ASP A 136 5.53 0.18 -10.17
CA ASP A 136 5.19 1.17 -9.15
C ASP A 136 4.66 0.51 -7.87
N LEU A 137 3.84 -0.53 -7.99
CA LEU A 137 3.38 -1.32 -6.83
C LEU A 137 4.54 -1.95 -6.05
N CYS A 138 5.60 -2.34 -6.74
CA CYS A 138 6.78 -2.97 -6.12
C CYS A 138 7.80 -1.97 -5.60
N THR A 139 8.04 -0.87 -6.35
CA THR A 139 9.19 0.01 -6.11
C THR A 139 8.81 1.36 -5.51
N ALA A 140 7.69 1.95 -5.91
CA ALA A 140 7.24 3.23 -5.41
C ALA A 140 6.48 3.09 -4.08
N VAL A 141 5.38 2.31 -4.07
CA VAL A 141 4.54 2.16 -2.88
C VAL A 141 4.87 0.91 -2.05
N CYS A 142 5.72 -0.01 -2.54
CA CYS A 142 6.17 -1.21 -1.83
C CYS A 142 5.03 -2.08 -1.29
N ILE A 143 3.87 -2.09 -1.95
CA ILE A 143 2.71 -2.91 -1.58
C ILE A 143 2.90 -4.34 -2.06
N LEU A 144 3.58 -4.54 -3.19
CA LEU A 144 3.98 -5.85 -3.67
C LEU A 144 5.49 -6.05 -3.53
N ILE A 145 5.88 -7.31 -3.37
CA ILE A 145 7.26 -7.79 -3.43
C ILE A 145 7.38 -8.71 -4.63
N ARG A 146 8.41 -8.49 -5.43
CA ARG A 146 8.77 -9.38 -6.55
C ARG A 146 9.88 -10.34 -6.13
N GLU A 147 9.62 -11.64 -6.24
CA GLU A 147 10.56 -12.73 -5.98
C GLU A 147 10.72 -13.57 -7.25
N GLY A 148 11.70 -13.21 -8.07
CA GLY A 148 11.92 -13.81 -9.39
C GLY A 148 10.73 -13.56 -10.33
N VAL A 149 10.00 -14.62 -10.68
CA VAL A 149 8.81 -14.58 -11.54
C VAL A 149 7.49 -14.54 -10.77
N ARG A 150 7.56 -14.44 -9.45
CA ARG A 150 6.39 -14.38 -8.58
C ARG A 150 6.27 -13.01 -7.90
N TYR A 151 5.03 -12.68 -7.56
CA TYR A 151 4.67 -11.47 -6.82
C TYR A 151 3.81 -11.87 -5.63
N ARG A 152 3.98 -11.17 -4.51
CA ARG A 152 3.12 -11.32 -3.32
C ARG A 152 2.94 -9.99 -2.62
N PHE A 153 1.90 -9.86 -1.83
CA PHE A 153 1.73 -8.68 -0.99
C PHE A 153 2.88 -8.59 0.04
N SER A 154 3.41 -7.39 0.23
CA SER A 154 4.42 -7.11 1.26
C SER A 154 3.89 -7.37 2.67
N HIS A 155 2.59 -7.15 2.85
CA HIS A 155 1.81 -7.55 4.01
C HIS A 155 0.34 -7.70 3.62
N ARG A 156 -0.30 -8.77 4.09
CA ARG A 156 -1.71 -9.09 3.77
C ARG A 156 -2.68 -7.97 4.15
N SER A 157 -2.41 -7.24 5.21
CA SER A 157 -3.27 -6.17 5.66
C SER A 157 -3.43 -5.01 4.67
N PHE A 158 -2.48 -4.82 3.73
CA PHE A 158 -2.71 -3.89 2.61
C PHE A 158 -3.80 -4.39 1.68
N GLN A 159 -3.78 -5.68 1.35
CA GLN A 159 -4.84 -6.30 0.54
C GLN A 159 -6.21 -6.14 1.24
N GLU A 160 -6.28 -6.44 2.53
CA GLU A 160 -7.49 -6.31 3.36
C GLU A 160 -8.02 -4.87 3.39
N TYR A 161 -7.13 -3.90 3.64
CA TYR A 161 -7.49 -2.48 3.69
C TYR A 161 -8.04 -1.97 2.35
N PHE A 162 -7.33 -2.22 1.24
CA PHE A 162 -7.78 -1.76 -0.08
C PHE A 162 -9.03 -2.51 -0.55
N THR A 163 -9.22 -3.77 -0.14
CA THR A 163 -10.47 -4.50 -0.34
C THR A 163 -11.63 -3.82 0.38
N ALA A 164 -11.45 -3.45 1.64
CA ALA A 164 -12.47 -2.74 2.41
C ALA A 164 -12.82 -1.37 1.79
N LEU A 165 -11.82 -0.64 1.28
CA LEU A 165 -12.07 0.60 0.52
C LEU A 165 -12.92 0.34 -0.72
N CYS A 166 -12.58 -0.68 -1.51
CA CYS A 166 -13.34 -1.02 -2.70
C CYS A 166 -14.79 -1.39 -2.37
N ILE A 167 -15.00 -2.19 -1.33
CA ILE A 167 -16.32 -2.62 -0.87
C ILE A 167 -17.16 -1.41 -0.40
N ARG A 168 -16.55 -0.50 0.37
CA ARG A 168 -17.23 0.72 0.85
C ARG A 168 -17.81 1.55 -0.29
N ASP A 169 -17.10 1.61 -1.40
CA ASP A 169 -17.46 2.43 -2.56
C ASP A 169 -18.37 1.69 -3.56
N LEU A 170 -18.78 0.43 -3.25
CA LEU A 170 -19.76 -0.32 -4.04
C LEU A 170 -21.19 0.11 -3.77
N SER A 171 -22.03 -0.01 -4.79
CA SER A 171 -23.49 0.17 -4.61
C SER A 171 -24.11 -0.98 -3.82
N ASP A 172 -25.23 -0.70 -3.13
CA ASP A 172 -25.97 -1.70 -2.33
C ASP A 172 -26.34 -2.95 -3.12
N SER A 173 -26.65 -2.80 -4.41
CA SER A 173 -26.96 -3.93 -5.29
C SER A 173 -25.76 -4.87 -5.52
N LEU A 174 -24.55 -4.32 -5.59
CA LEU A 174 -23.33 -5.10 -5.72
C LEU A 174 -22.92 -5.71 -4.38
N LEU A 175 -23.10 -5.00 -3.28
CA LEU A 175 -22.86 -5.52 -1.94
C LEU A 175 -23.73 -6.74 -1.64
N SER A 176 -25.04 -6.66 -1.96
CA SER A 176 -25.97 -7.79 -1.78
C SER A 176 -25.54 -9.03 -2.56
N ARG A 177 -24.94 -8.87 -3.75
CA ARG A 177 -24.42 -10.00 -4.54
C ARG A 177 -23.18 -10.63 -3.94
N ILE A 178 -22.33 -9.86 -3.29
CA ILE A 178 -21.11 -10.37 -2.61
C ILE A 178 -21.48 -11.10 -1.31
N CYS A 179 -22.46 -10.60 -0.56
CA CYS A 179 -22.89 -11.19 0.71
C CYS A 179 -23.72 -12.48 0.55
N ASN A 180 -24.21 -12.78 -0.64
CA ASN A 180 -25.01 -13.97 -0.95
C ASN A 180 -24.17 -15.13 -1.57
N TYR A 181 -22.85 -15.00 -1.54
CA TYR A 181 -21.89 -16.07 -1.88
C TYR A 181 -21.33 -16.66 -0.58
#